data_5e060619cccee23b59b65652e059cf49
#
_entry.id   5e060619cccee23b59b65652e059cf49
#
_cell.length_a   1.000
_cell.length_b   1.000
_cell.length_c   1.000
_cell.angle_alpha   90.00
_cell.angle_beta   90.00
_cell.angle_gamma   90.00
#
_symmetry.space_group_name_H-M   'P 1'
#
loop_
_entity.id
_entity.type
_entity.pdbx_description
1 polymer ?
#
loop_
_entity_poly.entity_id
_entity_poly.type
_entity_poly.pdbx_seq_one_letter_code
_entity_poly.pdbx_strand_id
1 'polypeptide(L)'
;GGVITGGTGTREEYWTSDTLGGAVYLEEGTTLELEGGTLTESRSDSSVFIRTGATFVMTGGTITGETVGVHNNVGTFAMNGGRITGCRDRGVYVYNGNMTMSGTAYIGENPNARREDIYVCESDHKHTDLSVTGGTIAGNVRIVFLERLHPTQEDLRAAANSVVKEQGVFDGHIKVEIGTSGTCVDYNSVNFIDEVAKTRTLKLVLQSNAVEKPETPTTVNGQAFMYWAAKGTSEAWNFDTEINESITLYAVRTPASSGGYYYYPTTDTKADDAKGSPKTADPGVALYAALSLLSLTGLTCTARKKF
;
A
#
# COMPACT_ATOMS: atom_id res chain seq x y z
N GLY A 1 -21.17 5.46 -15.60
CA GLY A 1 -20.91 5.62 -14.18
C GLY A 1 -21.57 6.89 -13.67
N GLY A 2 -22.18 6.80 -12.51
CA GLY A 2 -22.73 7.93 -11.77
C GLY A 2 -21.81 8.35 -10.63
N VAL A 3 -22.16 9.48 -9.99
CA VAL A 3 -21.54 9.95 -8.75
C VAL A 3 -22.62 9.96 -7.67
N ILE A 4 -22.36 9.33 -6.54
CA ILE A 4 -23.16 9.47 -5.33
C ILE A 4 -22.38 10.33 -4.37
N THR A 5 -22.89 11.53 -4.12
CA THR A 5 -22.33 12.43 -3.12
C THR A 5 -23.17 12.32 -1.86
N GLY A 6 -22.54 11.93 -0.78
CA GLY A 6 -23.21 11.82 0.51
C GLY A 6 -23.45 13.17 1.15
N GLY A 7 -24.50 13.21 1.96
CA GLY A 7 -24.79 14.30 2.87
C GLY A 7 -24.07 14.13 4.21
N THR A 8 -24.51 14.91 5.20
CA THR A 8 -24.15 14.71 6.59
C THR A 8 -24.93 13.52 7.13
N GLY A 9 -24.25 12.42 7.50
CA GLY A 9 -24.89 11.29 8.17
C GLY A 9 -25.60 11.75 9.47
N THR A 10 -26.76 11.16 9.77
CA THR A 10 -27.50 11.45 10.99
C THR A 10 -26.97 10.61 12.15
N ARG A 11 -26.82 11.25 13.30
CA ARG A 11 -26.43 10.65 14.58
C ARG A 11 -27.49 9.67 15.07
N GLU A 12 -27.11 8.43 15.41
CA GLU A 12 -27.93 7.66 16.34
C GLU A 12 -27.62 8.10 17.80
N GLU A 13 -28.66 8.27 18.62
CA GLU A 13 -28.62 8.91 19.96
C GLU A 13 -27.75 8.21 21.01
N TYR A 14 -27.12 7.06 20.73
CA TYR A 14 -26.47 6.24 21.75
C TYR A 14 -24.94 6.21 21.73
N TRP A 15 -24.28 6.75 20.71
CA TRP A 15 -22.81 6.82 20.65
C TRP A 15 -22.36 8.26 20.38
N THR A 16 -21.67 8.80 21.34
CA THR A 16 -21.19 10.19 21.31
C THR A 16 -20.09 10.36 20.30
N SER A 17 -20.36 10.83 19.12
CA SER A 17 -19.51 11.56 18.18
C SER A 17 -19.59 11.22 16.70
N ASP A 18 -20.23 10.14 16.24
CA ASP A 18 -19.94 9.65 14.89
C ASP A 18 -21.11 9.86 13.92
N THR A 19 -20.86 10.65 12.87
CA THR A 19 -21.71 10.74 11.69
C THR A 19 -21.35 9.58 10.77
N LEU A 20 -22.19 8.54 10.77
CA LEU A 20 -21.94 7.30 10.06
C LEU A 20 -22.29 7.41 8.57
N GLY A 21 -21.42 6.91 7.67
CA GLY A 21 -21.68 6.67 6.25
C GLY A 21 -22.27 7.83 5.44
N GLY A 22 -21.40 8.68 4.86
CA GLY A 22 -21.84 9.86 4.12
C GLY A 22 -22.52 9.55 2.81
N ALA A 23 -21.96 8.66 1.98
CA ALA A 23 -22.54 8.27 0.71
C ALA A 23 -23.42 7.02 0.85
N VAL A 24 -22.95 6.01 1.61
CA VAL A 24 -23.64 4.74 1.80
C VAL A 24 -23.49 4.25 3.23
N TYR A 25 -24.58 3.82 3.83
CA TYR A 25 -24.66 3.11 5.08
C TYR A 25 -25.30 1.75 4.88
N LEU A 26 -24.56 0.67 5.20
CA LEU A 26 -25.04 -0.71 5.05
C LEU A 26 -25.51 -1.27 6.38
N GLU A 27 -26.80 -1.52 6.48
CA GLU A 27 -27.45 -2.18 7.62
C GLU A 27 -27.13 -3.68 7.65
N GLU A 28 -27.30 -4.29 8.82
CA GLU A 28 -27.13 -5.72 9.05
C GLU A 28 -27.87 -6.56 8.01
N GLY A 29 -27.20 -7.57 7.45
CA GLY A 29 -27.74 -8.49 6.46
C GLY A 29 -27.87 -7.91 5.06
N THR A 30 -27.44 -6.67 4.81
CA THR A 30 -27.44 -6.07 3.48
C THR A 30 -26.15 -6.35 2.72
N THR A 31 -26.24 -6.35 1.39
CA THR A 31 -25.09 -6.45 0.49
C THR A 31 -25.12 -5.31 -0.51
N LEU A 32 -23.96 -4.65 -0.69
CA LEU A 32 -23.73 -3.69 -1.76
C LEU A 32 -22.65 -4.25 -2.70
N GLU A 33 -22.91 -4.12 -4.00
CA GLU A 33 -21.90 -4.35 -5.04
C GLU A 33 -21.64 -3.04 -5.78
N LEU A 34 -20.36 -2.63 -5.84
CA LEU A 34 -19.90 -1.45 -6.59
C LEU A 34 -19.06 -1.91 -7.78
N GLU A 35 -19.64 -1.83 -8.97
CA GLU A 35 -18.97 -2.19 -10.22
C GLU A 35 -18.33 -0.99 -10.92
N GLY A 36 -18.79 0.23 -10.62
CA GLY A 36 -18.28 1.48 -11.24
C GLY A 36 -18.92 2.72 -10.65
N GLY A 37 -18.50 3.88 -11.14
CA GLY A 37 -18.96 5.17 -10.64
C GLY A 37 -18.10 5.67 -9.48
N THR A 38 -18.58 6.68 -8.77
CA THR A 38 -17.85 7.31 -7.66
C THR A 38 -18.74 7.46 -6.44
N LEU A 39 -18.25 7.01 -5.30
CA LEU A 39 -18.81 7.31 -3.98
C LEU A 39 -17.93 8.34 -3.30
N THR A 40 -18.50 9.41 -2.82
CA THR A 40 -17.79 10.47 -2.10
C THR A 40 -18.63 11.04 -0.98
N GLU A 41 -17.98 11.52 0.05
CA GLU A 41 -18.62 12.22 1.15
C GLU A 41 -17.91 13.56 1.41
N SER A 42 -18.58 14.47 2.11
CA SER A 42 -18.06 15.81 2.40
C SER A 42 -18.00 16.17 3.86
N ARG A 43 -18.66 15.45 4.77
CA ARG A 43 -18.74 15.79 6.20
C ARG A 43 -19.14 14.62 7.11
N SER A 44 -18.87 13.40 6.76
CA SER A 44 -19.12 12.23 7.61
C SER A 44 -17.82 11.52 7.96
N ASP A 45 -17.88 10.52 8.83
CA ASP A 45 -16.70 9.75 9.24
C ASP A 45 -16.17 8.86 8.12
N SER A 46 -17.03 8.45 7.18
CA SER A 46 -16.63 7.60 6.05
C SER A 46 -17.55 7.80 4.85
N SER A 47 -17.03 7.56 3.64
CA SER A 47 -17.88 7.53 2.44
C SER A 47 -18.80 6.32 2.45
N VAL A 48 -18.29 5.15 2.85
CA VAL A 48 -19.07 3.91 3.01
C VAL A 48 -18.91 3.40 4.44
N PHE A 49 -20.01 3.15 5.12
CA PHE A 49 -20.04 2.49 6.41
C PHE A 49 -20.68 1.10 6.29
N ILE A 50 -19.96 0.07 6.76
CA ILE A 50 -20.41 -1.32 6.77
C ILE A 50 -20.67 -1.75 8.19
N ARG A 51 -21.94 -2.02 8.53
CA ARG A 51 -22.34 -2.47 9.86
C ARG A 51 -22.10 -3.98 10.03
N THR A 52 -22.19 -4.44 11.26
CA THR A 52 -22.17 -5.85 11.67
C THR A 52 -23.05 -6.71 10.74
N GLY A 53 -22.45 -7.76 10.16
CA GLY A 53 -23.18 -8.69 9.29
C GLY A 53 -23.54 -8.17 7.89
N ALA A 54 -23.17 -6.92 7.56
CA ALA A 54 -23.31 -6.39 6.21
C ALA A 54 -22.11 -6.78 5.33
N THR A 55 -22.31 -6.81 4.03
CA THR A 55 -21.26 -7.14 3.05
C THR A 55 -21.14 -6.04 2.00
N PHE A 56 -19.94 -5.61 1.73
CA PHE A 56 -19.60 -4.72 0.62
C PHE A 56 -18.61 -5.41 -0.31
N VAL A 57 -18.97 -5.50 -1.59
CA VAL A 57 -18.12 -6.02 -2.66
C VAL A 57 -17.82 -4.90 -3.64
N MET A 58 -16.53 -4.65 -3.89
CA MET A 58 -16.08 -3.65 -4.85
C MET A 58 -15.29 -4.33 -5.96
N THR A 59 -15.82 -4.30 -7.18
CA THR A 59 -15.18 -4.84 -8.38
C THR A 59 -14.70 -3.75 -9.33
N GLY A 60 -15.14 -2.50 -9.12
CA GLY A 60 -14.76 -1.32 -9.89
C GLY A 60 -15.16 -0.03 -9.19
N GLY A 61 -15.04 1.08 -9.89
CA GLY A 61 -15.41 2.40 -9.36
C GLY A 61 -14.33 3.05 -8.49
N THR A 62 -14.67 4.19 -7.91
CA THR A 62 -13.78 4.99 -7.06
C THR A 62 -14.50 5.39 -5.77
N ILE A 63 -13.80 5.27 -4.66
CA ILE A 63 -14.23 5.81 -3.36
C ILE A 63 -13.24 6.89 -2.97
N THR A 64 -13.74 8.05 -2.58
CA THR A 64 -12.95 9.17 -2.09
C THR A 64 -13.74 9.90 -1.01
N GLY A 65 -13.08 10.66 -0.14
CA GLY A 65 -13.79 11.36 0.91
C GLY A 65 -12.89 12.26 1.75
N GLU A 66 -13.51 13.08 2.61
CA GLU A 66 -12.75 13.98 3.48
C GLU A 66 -12.19 13.29 4.73
N THR A 67 -12.69 12.12 5.08
CA THR A 67 -12.24 11.34 6.25
C THR A 67 -11.80 9.95 5.83
N VAL A 68 -12.58 8.92 6.09
CA VAL A 68 -12.29 7.53 5.76
C VAL A 68 -13.06 7.12 4.50
N GLY A 69 -12.41 6.41 3.57
CA GLY A 69 -13.09 5.90 2.37
C GLY A 69 -14.11 4.82 2.74
N VAL A 70 -13.68 3.74 3.38
CA VAL A 70 -14.53 2.64 3.85
C VAL A 70 -14.30 2.37 5.32
N HIS A 71 -15.36 2.44 6.13
CA HIS A 71 -15.35 2.02 7.53
C HIS A 71 -16.09 0.69 7.66
N ASN A 72 -15.34 -0.38 7.89
CA ASN A 72 -15.88 -1.71 8.11
C ASN A 72 -15.99 -2.00 9.60
N ASN A 73 -17.20 -1.90 10.17
CA ASN A 73 -17.48 -2.17 11.57
C ASN A 73 -18.13 -3.55 11.72
N VAL A 74 -17.34 -4.57 11.97
CA VAL A 74 -17.75 -5.98 12.17
C VAL A 74 -18.48 -6.60 10.95
N GLY A 75 -18.32 -6.01 9.77
CA GLY A 75 -18.87 -6.50 8.50
C GLY A 75 -17.82 -7.21 7.65
N THR A 76 -18.15 -7.40 6.38
CA THR A 76 -17.27 -7.98 5.37
C THR A 76 -17.03 -7.00 4.23
N PHE A 77 -15.78 -6.71 3.92
CA PHE A 77 -15.38 -5.92 2.77
C PHE A 77 -14.50 -6.74 1.83
N ALA A 78 -14.96 -6.96 0.60
CA ALA A 78 -14.21 -7.63 -0.46
C ALA A 78 -13.89 -6.63 -1.58
N MET A 79 -12.61 -6.32 -1.79
CA MET A 79 -12.16 -5.41 -2.84
C MET A 79 -11.39 -6.18 -3.92
N ASN A 80 -12.06 -6.45 -5.05
CA ASN A 80 -11.49 -7.22 -6.18
C ASN A 80 -11.04 -6.32 -7.34
N GLY A 81 -11.40 -5.04 -7.30
CA GLY A 81 -11.06 -4.01 -8.27
C GLY A 81 -11.46 -2.64 -7.76
N GLY A 82 -11.30 -1.61 -8.61
CA GLY A 82 -11.60 -0.23 -8.25
C GLY A 82 -10.50 0.46 -7.45
N ARG A 83 -10.78 1.68 -6.99
CA ARG A 83 -9.80 2.54 -6.31
C ARG A 83 -10.40 3.20 -5.06
N ILE A 84 -9.62 3.24 -3.98
CA ILE A 84 -9.90 4.05 -2.79
C ILE A 84 -8.75 5.04 -2.68
N THR A 85 -9.04 6.34 -2.84
CA THR A 85 -8.00 7.36 -2.97
C THR A 85 -8.50 8.74 -2.54
N GLY A 86 -7.58 9.63 -2.15
CA GLY A 86 -7.91 10.99 -1.76
C GLY A 86 -8.61 11.14 -0.41
N CYS A 87 -8.64 10.08 0.42
CA CYS A 87 -9.21 10.13 1.75
C CYS A 87 -8.24 10.82 2.73
N ARG A 88 -8.73 11.81 3.49
CA ARG A 88 -7.85 12.64 4.35
C ARG A 88 -7.32 11.92 5.57
N ASP A 89 -8.07 10.97 6.12
CA ASP A 89 -7.63 10.22 7.30
C ASP A 89 -7.12 8.83 6.90
N ARG A 90 -7.96 7.97 6.32
CA ARG A 90 -7.58 6.60 5.93
C ARG A 90 -8.33 6.18 4.67
N GLY A 91 -7.72 5.33 3.86
CA GLY A 91 -8.43 4.65 2.77
C GLY A 91 -9.49 3.70 3.34
N VAL A 92 -9.07 2.79 4.21
CA VAL A 92 -9.95 1.80 4.86
C VAL A 92 -9.69 1.75 6.36
N TYR A 93 -10.76 1.75 7.14
CA TYR A 93 -10.75 1.45 8.55
C TYR A 93 -11.53 0.15 8.82
N VAL A 94 -10.88 -0.84 9.41
CA VAL A 94 -11.50 -2.11 9.80
C VAL A 94 -11.52 -2.22 11.31
N TYR A 95 -12.71 -2.34 11.87
CA TYR A 95 -12.94 -2.57 13.29
C TYR A 95 -13.61 -3.93 13.48
N ASN A 96 -12.86 -4.92 13.96
CA ASN A 96 -13.31 -6.31 14.15
C ASN A 96 -14.04 -6.95 12.93
N GLY A 97 -13.80 -6.46 11.74
CA GLY A 97 -14.42 -6.93 10.51
C GLY A 97 -13.46 -7.74 9.65
N ASN A 98 -13.96 -8.31 8.57
CA ASN A 98 -13.17 -9.05 7.59
C ASN A 98 -12.88 -8.17 6.36
N MET A 99 -11.66 -8.21 5.85
CA MET A 99 -11.28 -7.53 4.62
C MET A 99 -10.46 -8.44 3.73
N THR A 100 -10.88 -8.57 2.47
CA THR A 100 -10.09 -9.23 1.43
C THR A 100 -9.79 -8.25 0.30
N MET A 101 -8.59 -8.36 -0.27
CA MET A 101 -8.17 -7.55 -1.41
C MET A 101 -7.52 -8.43 -2.46
N SER A 102 -7.93 -8.27 -3.72
CA SER A 102 -7.43 -9.08 -4.84
C SER A 102 -7.50 -8.33 -6.17
N GLY A 103 -7.13 -9.00 -7.26
CA GLY A 103 -7.31 -8.52 -8.62
C GLY A 103 -6.59 -7.21 -8.91
N THR A 104 -7.31 -6.21 -9.43
CA THR A 104 -6.79 -4.88 -9.78
C THR A 104 -7.12 -3.79 -8.76
N ALA A 105 -7.54 -4.18 -7.56
CA ALA A 105 -7.86 -3.26 -6.48
C ALA A 105 -6.69 -2.33 -6.14
N TYR A 106 -6.99 -1.07 -5.83
CA TYR A 106 -5.97 -0.08 -5.48
C TYR A 106 -6.42 0.75 -4.27
N ILE A 107 -5.57 0.82 -3.25
CA ILE A 107 -5.72 1.73 -2.11
C ILE A 107 -4.46 2.57 -2.02
N GLY A 108 -4.61 3.90 -2.05
CA GLY A 108 -3.44 4.78 -2.00
C GLY A 108 -3.77 6.23 -2.29
N GLU A 109 -2.71 7.06 -2.34
CA GLU A 109 -2.82 8.50 -2.59
C GLU A 109 -3.70 9.20 -1.53
N ASN A 110 -3.74 8.66 -0.31
CA ASN A 110 -4.48 9.23 0.81
C ASN A 110 -3.56 10.24 1.53
N PRO A 111 -3.91 11.54 1.58
CA PRO A 111 -3.00 12.61 1.99
C PRO A 111 -2.85 12.77 3.51
N ASN A 112 -3.10 11.71 4.30
CA ASN A 112 -2.92 11.78 5.74
C ASN A 112 -1.44 11.84 6.14
N ALA A 113 -1.15 12.46 7.29
CA ALA A 113 0.21 12.66 7.77
C ALA A 113 0.95 11.34 8.09
N ARG A 114 0.23 10.25 8.34
CA ARG A 114 0.77 8.94 8.66
C ARG A 114 0.82 8.02 7.44
N ARG A 115 0.18 8.41 6.33
CA ARG A 115 0.04 7.62 5.11
C ARG A 115 -0.55 6.23 5.37
N GLU A 116 -1.46 6.14 6.35
CA GLU A 116 -2.18 4.91 6.67
C GLU A 116 -3.29 4.70 5.63
N ASP A 117 -3.04 3.82 4.67
CA ASP A 117 -4.05 3.44 3.68
C ASP A 117 -5.04 2.45 4.28
N ILE A 118 -4.56 1.53 5.12
CA ILE A 118 -5.40 0.58 5.85
C ILE A 118 -5.07 0.69 7.35
N TYR A 119 -6.11 0.89 8.14
CA TYR A 119 -6.04 0.84 9.60
C TYR A 119 -6.98 -0.25 10.12
N VAL A 120 -6.43 -1.16 10.88
CA VAL A 120 -7.15 -2.28 11.51
C VAL A 120 -7.12 -2.12 13.01
N CYS A 121 -8.28 -2.21 13.66
CA CYS A 121 -8.38 -2.21 15.11
C CYS A 121 -9.09 -3.48 15.56
N GLU A 122 -8.39 -4.28 16.36
CA GLU A 122 -8.92 -5.50 16.95
C GLU A 122 -9.24 -5.26 18.43
N SER A 123 -10.53 -5.30 18.76
CA SER A 123 -11.01 -5.08 20.13
C SER A 123 -11.55 -6.34 20.81
N ASP A 124 -11.80 -7.39 20.06
CA ASP A 124 -12.28 -8.68 20.53
C ASP A 124 -11.31 -9.79 20.08
N HIS A 125 -11.39 -10.97 20.71
CA HIS A 125 -10.63 -12.17 20.30
C HIS A 125 -11.05 -12.73 18.92
N LYS A 126 -11.91 -12.02 18.20
CA LYS A 126 -12.18 -12.28 16.79
C LYS A 126 -11.06 -11.65 15.99
N HIS A 127 -10.20 -12.47 15.44
CA HIS A 127 -9.17 -12.00 14.53
C HIS A 127 -9.82 -11.32 13.32
N THR A 128 -9.41 -10.09 13.04
CA THR A 128 -9.72 -9.46 11.78
C THR A 128 -9.01 -10.26 10.67
N ASP A 129 -9.80 -10.88 9.80
CA ASP A 129 -9.23 -11.55 8.62
C ASP A 129 -8.90 -10.50 7.57
N LEU A 130 -7.69 -9.95 7.64
CA LEU A 130 -7.13 -9.14 6.57
C LEU A 130 -6.33 -10.05 5.64
N SER A 131 -6.78 -10.23 4.40
CA SER A 131 -6.11 -11.06 3.41
C SER A 131 -5.93 -10.30 2.10
N VAL A 132 -4.68 -10.05 1.73
CA VAL A 132 -4.32 -9.39 0.47
C VAL A 132 -3.66 -10.41 -0.45
N THR A 133 -4.38 -10.86 -1.48
CA THR A 133 -3.89 -11.84 -2.46
C THR A 133 -3.57 -11.20 -3.81
N GLY A 134 -3.84 -9.92 -3.98
CA GLY A 134 -3.58 -9.14 -5.20
C GLY A 134 -3.90 -7.68 -4.99
N GLY A 135 -3.78 -6.88 -6.04
CA GLY A 135 -3.99 -5.43 -6.00
C GLY A 135 -2.76 -4.66 -5.50
N THR A 136 -2.94 -3.39 -5.20
CA THR A 136 -1.87 -2.46 -4.76
C THR A 136 -2.30 -1.69 -3.52
N ILE A 137 -1.49 -1.73 -2.49
CA ILE A 137 -1.55 -0.81 -1.34
C ILE A 137 -0.31 0.08 -1.45
N ALA A 138 -0.51 1.38 -1.69
CA ALA A 138 0.58 2.32 -1.96
C ALA A 138 1.12 3.02 -0.71
N GLY A 139 0.37 3.00 0.38
CA GLY A 139 0.78 3.56 1.68
C GLY A 139 0.95 2.48 2.74
N ASN A 140 0.78 2.89 3.99
CA ASN A 140 1.10 2.05 5.14
C ASN A 140 -0.12 1.29 5.65
N VAL A 141 0.14 0.16 6.29
CA VAL A 141 -0.86 -0.62 7.03
C VAL A 141 -0.53 -0.54 8.51
N ARG A 142 -1.52 -0.20 9.32
CA ARG A 142 -1.42 -0.20 10.78
C ARG A 142 -2.44 -1.13 11.38
N ILE A 143 -2.00 -2.03 12.25
CA ILE A 143 -2.85 -2.97 12.97
C ILE A 143 -2.69 -2.70 14.48
N VAL A 144 -3.78 -2.47 15.17
CA VAL A 144 -3.80 -2.18 16.61
C VAL A 144 -4.62 -3.24 17.33
N PHE A 145 -3.99 -3.95 18.25
CA PHE A 145 -4.65 -4.81 19.22
C PHE A 145 -4.94 -4.01 20.49
N LEU A 146 -6.12 -4.10 21.04
CA LEU A 146 -6.38 -3.52 22.34
C LEU A 146 -5.65 -4.32 23.44
N GLU A 147 -5.13 -3.63 24.45
CA GLU A 147 -4.33 -4.22 25.54
C GLU A 147 -5.02 -5.39 26.25
N ARG A 148 -6.35 -5.34 26.38
CA ARG A 148 -7.15 -6.40 27.00
C ARG A 148 -7.08 -7.76 26.30
N LEU A 149 -6.61 -7.82 25.04
CA LEU A 149 -6.44 -9.05 24.28
C LEU A 149 -5.16 -9.81 24.64
N HIS A 150 -4.25 -9.14 25.37
CA HIS A 150 -2.94 -9.68 25.74
C HIS A 150 -2.20 -10.41 24.59
N PRO A 151 -2.11 -9.81 23.38
CA PRO A 151 -1.47 -10.46 22.24
C PRO A 151 0.01 -10.72 22.53
N THR A 152 0.49 -11.84 22.04
CA THR A 152 1.90 -12.22 22.10
C THR A 152 2.68 -11.58 20.95
N GLN A 153 4.02 -11.61 21.01
CA GLN A 153 4.86 -11.20 19.88
C GLN A 153 4.62 -12.07 18.62
N GLU A 154 4.22 -13.33 18.80
CA GLU A 154 3.87 -14.21 17.69
C GLU A 154 2.56 -13.78 17.02
N ASP A 155 1.56 -13.37 17.80
CA ASP A 155 0.29 -12.83 17.28
C ASP A 155 0.54 -11.56 16.47
N LEU A 156 1.42 -10.66 16.92
CA LEU A 156 1.77 -9.44 16.18
C LEU A 156 2.45 -9.77 14.84
N ARG A 157 3.35 -10.76 14.83
CA ARG A 157 4.01 -11.22 13.60
C ARG A 157 3.04 -11.91 12.66
N ALA A 158 2.14 -12.74 13.19
CA ALA A 158 1.10 -13.41 12.40
C ALA A 158 0.19 -12.38 11.73
N ALA A 159 -0.24 -11.34 12.45
CA ALA A 159 -1.04 -10.25 11.92
C ALA A 159 -0.31 -9.51 10.78
N ALA A 160 0.97 -9.16 10.95
CA ALA A 160 1.76 -8.52 9.90
C ALA A 160 1.85 -9.40 8.64
N ASN A 161 2.11 -10.70 8.81
CA ASN A 161 2.24 -11.66 7.70
C ASN A 161 0.90 -11.97 7.02
N SER A 162 -0.24 -11.72 7.67
CA SER A 162 -1.56 -11.90 7.05
C SER A 162 -1.90 -10.83 6.02
N VAL A 163 -1.29 -9.64 6.14
CA VAL A 163 -1.55 -8.49 5.26
C VAL A 163 -1.17 -8.77 3.82
N VAL A 164 -0.09 -9.52 3.58
CA VAL A 164 0.38 -9.78 2.21
C VAL A 164 0.59 -11.26 2.02
N LYS A 165 -0.36 -11.91 1.35
CA LYS A 165 -0.25 -13.29 0.88
C LYS A 165 -0.06 -13.28 -0.65
N GLU A 166 1.12 -13.64 -1.08
CA GLU A 166 1.51 -14.13 -2.40
C GLU A 166 1.64 -13.17 -3.60
N GLN A 167 0.74 -12.23 -3.92
CA GLN A 167 0.85 -11.49 -5.19
C GLN A 167 0.48 -9.99 -5.15
N GLY A 168 0.26 -9.44 -4.00
CA GLY A 168 -0.05 -8.01 -3.87
C GLY A 168 1.16 -7.11 -4.11
N VAL A 169 0.92 -5.91 -4.60
CA VAL A 169 1.92 -4.85 -4.66
C VAL A 169 1.84 -4.03 -3.38
N PHE A 170 2.87 -4.10 -2.57
CA PHE A 170 2.96 -3.37 -1.32
C PHE A 170 4.33 -2.70 -1.21
N ASP A 171 4.34 -1.37 -1.20
CA ASP A 171 5.56 -0.57 -1.14
C ASP A 171 5.68 0.21 0.19
N GLY A 172 4.72 0.04 1.10
CA GLY A 172 4.68 0.68 2.41
C GLY A 172 5.33 -0.15 3.52
N HIS A 173 5.08 0.27 4.77
CA HIS A 173 5.44 -0.52 5.94
C HIS A 173 4.19 -0.97 6.70
N ILE A 174 4.34 -2.03 7.49
CA ILE A 174 3.29 -2.58 8.34
C ILE A 174 3.72 -2.36 9.79
N LYS A 175 2.90 -1.60 10.53
CA LYS A 175 3.05 -1.45 11.97
C LYS A 175 1.97 -2.23 12.69
N VAL A 176 2.39 -3.12 13.58
CA VAL A 176 1.47 -3.84 14.47
C VAL A 176 1.80 -3.46 15.91
N GLU A 177 0.83 -2.99 16.64
CA GLU A 177 1.04 -2.47 18.00
C GLU A 177 -0.05 -2.90 18.98
N ILE A 178 0.26 -2.85 20.27
CA ILE A 178 -0.68 -3.12 21.37
C ILE A 178 -1.07 -1.79 21.99
N GLY A 179 -2.29 -1.33 21.68
CA GLY A 179 -2.92 -0.15 22.29
C GLY A 179 -1.96 1.02 22.47
N THR A 180 -1.85 1.49 23.72
CA THR A 180 -0.96 2.58 24.14
C THR A 180 0.32 2.09 24.83
N SER A 181 0.53 0.78 24.94
CA SER A 181 1.64 0.19 25.71
C SER A 181 3.04 0.48 25.11
N GLY A 182 3.09 0.94 23.86
CA GLY A 182 4.33 1.13 23.12
C GLY A 182 4.96 -0.16 22.60
N THR A 183 4.39 -1.33 22.89
CA THR A 183 4.83 -2.60 22.30
C THR A 183 4.36 -2.65 20.86
N CYS A 184 5.32 -2.71 19.94
CA CYS A 184 5.03 -2.80 18.50
C CYS A 184 6.06 -3.66 17.77
N VAL A 185 5.68 -4.08 16.58
CA VAL A 185 6.59 -4.60 15.55
C VAL A 185 6.38 -3.82 14.27
N ASP A 186 7.47 -3.38 13.68
CA ASP A 186 7.47 -2.65 12.42
C ASP A 186 8.14 -3.49 11.33
N TYR A 187 7.45 -3.65 10.22
CA TYR A 187 7.96 -4.37 9.05
C TYR A 187 8.06 -3.44 7.86
N ASN A 188 9.20 -3.48 7.20
CA ASN A 188 9.40 -2.84 5.91
C ASN A 188 9.20 -3.86 4.78
N SER A 189 8.68 -3.40 3.66
CA SER A 189 8.58 -4.23 2.46
C SER A 189 9.88 -4.20 1.68
N VAL A 190 10.35 -5.38 1.25
CA VAL A 190 11.44 -5.54 0.29
C VAL A 190 10.89 -6.25 -0.93
N ASN A 191 10.80 -5.52 -2.04
CA ASN A 191 10.31 -6.04 -3.29
C ASN A 191 11.48 -6.47 -4.18
N PHE A 192 11.48 -7.69 -4.65
CA PHE A 192 12.41 -8.22 -5.63
C PHE A 192 11.72 -8.29 -6.99
N ILE A 193 12.15 -7.48 -7.94
CA ILE A 193 11.56 -7.39 -9.28
C ILE A 193 12.55 -7.88 -10.33
N ASP A 194 12.10 -8.82 -11.14
CA ASP A 194 12.82 -9.27 -12.32
C ASP A 194 12.02 -8.91 -13.58
N GLU A 195 12.43 -7.83 -14.22
CA GLU A 195 11.76 -7.30 -15.41
C GLU A 195 11.85 -8.22 -16.63
N VAL A 196 12.88 -9.07 -16.71
CA VAL A 196 13.05 -10.02 -17.81
C VAL A 196 12.17 -11.25 -17.61
N ALA A 197 12.15 -11.79 -16.41
CA ALA A 197 11.32 -12.93 -16.03
C ALA A 197 9.86 -12.55 -15.80
N LYS A 198 9.56 -11.25 -15.66
CA LYS A 198 8.23 -10.74 -15.26
C LYS A 198 7.76 -11.30 -13.92
N THR A 199 8.71 -11.46 -12.99
CA THR A 199 8.42 -11.95 -11.64
C THR A 199 8.61 -10.86 -10.60
N ARG A 200 7.82 -10.96 -9.55
CA ARG A 200 7.93 -10.12 -8.35
C ARG A 200 7.82 -11.00 -7.12
N THR A 201 8.70 -10.79 -6.14
CA THR A 201 8.64 -11.43 -4.83
C THR A 201 8.68 -10.33 -3.77
N LEU A 202 7.77 -10.39 -2.80
CA LEU A 202 7.74 -9.50 -1.65
C LEU A 202 8.22 -10.25 -0.41
N LYS A 203 9.13 -9.65 0.34
CA LYS A 203 9.48 -10.08 1.70
C LYS A 203 9.16 -8.96 2.69
N LEU A 204 8.54 -9.32 3.81
CA LEU A 204 8.39 -8.43 4.95
C LEU A 204 9.59 -8.63 5.88
N VAL A 205 10.27 -7.54 6.18
CA VAL A 205 11.48 -7.54 7.01
C VAL A 205 11.23 -6.69 8.25
N LEU A 206 11.45 -7.28 9.41
CA LEU A 206 11.39 -6.54 10.66
C LEU A 206 12.39 -5.39 10.63
N GLN A 207 11.98 -4.21 11.05
CA GLN A 207 12.82 -3.02 11.05
C GLN A 207 14.17 -3.29 11.73
N SER A 208 15.21 -2.73 11.16
CA SER A 208 16.62 -2.91 11.57
C SER A 208 17.15 -4.36 11.43
N ASN A 209 16.45 -5.23 10.71
CA ASN A 209 16.96 -6.53 10.32
C ASN A 209 17.39 -6.51 8.84
N ALA A 210 18.31 -7.40 8.49
CA ALA A 210 18.67 -7.63 7.10
C ALA A 210 17.63 -8.53 6.40
N VAL A 211 17.47 -8.35 5.10
CA VAL A 211 16.59 -9.20 4.29
C VAL A 211 17.31 -10.49 3.90
N GLU A 212 16.65 -11.62 4.10
CA GLU A 212 17.15 -12.88 3.60
C GLU A 212 17.24 -12.88 2.07
N LYS A 213 18.40 -13.31 1.53
CA LYS A 213 18.60 -13.40 0.09
C LYS A 213 17.57 -14.35 -0.55
N PRO A 214 16.85 -13.92 -1.59
CA PRO A 214 15.91 -14.80 -2.28
C PRO A 214 16.65 -15.88 -3.07
N GLU A 215 15.92 -16.89 -3.52
CA GLU A 215 16.45 -17.88 -4.46
C GLU A 215 17.02 -17.19 -5.71
N THR A 216 18.11 -17.75 -6.24
CA THR A 216 18.74 -17.20 -7.43
C THR A 216 17.83 -17.38 -8.65
N PRO A 217 17.44 -16.30 -9.34
CA PRO A 217 16.61 -16.40 -10.52
C PRO A 217 17.25 -17.25 -11.62
N THR A 218 16.43 -18.05 -12.30
CA THR A 218 16.89 -18.86 -13.44
C THR A 218 17.23 -18.00 -14.65
N THR A 219 18.02 -18.54 -15.57
CA THR A 219 18.31 -17.90 -16.87
C THR A 219 17.03 -17.79 -17.70
N VAL A 220 16.74 -16.61 -18.23
CA VAL A 220 15.56 -16.31 -19.04
C VAL A 220 16.01 -15.64 -20.34
N ASN A 221 15.52 -16.12 -21.49
CA ASN A 221 15.86 -15.59 -22.82
C ASN A 221 17.37 -15.46 -23.07
N GLY A 222 18.17 -16.41 -22.55
CA GLY A 222 19.63 -16.40 -22.66
C GLY A 222 20.34 -15.38 -21.75
N GLN A 223 19.60 -14.66 -20.90
CA GLN A 223 20.13 -13.71 -19.94
C GLN A 223 20.27 -14.37 -18.56
N ALA A 224 21.49 -14.58 -18.11
CA ALA A 224 21.78 -15.11 -16.80
C ALA A 224 21.61 -14.02 -15.71
N PHE A 225 21.10 -14.40 -14.55
CA PHE A 225 21.07 -13.52 -13.38
C PHE A 225 22.49 -13.23 -12.90
N MET A 226 22.78 -11.98 -12.54
CA MET A 226 24.07 -11.56 -11.97
C MET A 226 23.95 -11.22 -10.48
N TYR A 227 23.11 -10.25 -10.16
CA TYR A 227 22.89 -9.77 -8.77
C TYR A 227 21.59 -8.96 -8.65
N TRP A 228 21.22 -8.67 -7.44
CA TRP A 228 20.16 -7.70 -7.10
C TRP A 228 20.76 -6.33 -6.86
N ALA A 229 20.13 -5.27 -7.33
CA ALA A 229 20.54 -3.88 -7.13
C ALA A 229 19.35 -3.02 -6.71
N ALA A 230 19.59 -2.01 -5.87
CA ALA A 230 18.57 -1.02 -5.55
C ALA A 230 18.24 -0.15 -6.78
N LYS A 231 17.03 0.40 -6.82
CA LYS A 231 16.58 1.26 -7.92
C LYS A 231 17.58 2.41 -8.17
N GLY A 232 18.02 2.54 -9.42
CA GLY A 232 18.95 3.61 -9.82
C GLY A 232 20.42 3.38 -9.44
N THR A 233 20.79 2.19 -8.95
CA THR A 233 22.19 1.81 -8.69
C THR A 233 22.65 0.70 -9.62
N SER A 234 23.96 0.62 -9.86
CA SER A 234 24.61 -0.47 -10.60
C SER A 234 25.42 -1.40 -9.68
N GLU A 235 25.35 -1.18 -8.38
CA GLU A 235 26.10 -1.96 -7.39
C GLU A 235 25.24 -3.12 -6.88
N ALA A 236 25.91 -4.26 -6.62
CA ALA A 236 25.25 -5.40 -6.02
C ALA A 236 24.77 -5.07 -4.60
N TRP A 237 23.52 -5.40 -4.30
CA TRP A 237 22.94 -5.24 -2.99
C TRP A 237 23.69 -6.08 -1.95
N ASN A 238 24.09 -5.44 -0.85
CA ASN A 238 24.65 -6.13 0.30
C ASN A 238 23.50 -6.64 1.20
N PHE A 239 23.34 -7.95 1.28
CA PHE A 239 22.27 -8.59 2.07
C PHE A 239 22.49 -8.54 3.60
N ASP A 240 23.64 -8.04 4.06
CA ASP A 240 23.88 -7.75 5.49
C ASP A 240 23.39 -6.34 5.89
N THR A 241 22.88 -5.56 4.92
CA THR A 241 22.36 -4.21 5.19
C THR A 241 21.04 -4.28 5.95
N GLU A 242 20.94 -3.55 7.05
CA GLU A 242 19.69 -3.37 7.80
C GLU A 242 18.65 -2.62 6.99
N ILE A 243 17.41 -3.10 7.02
CA ILE A 243 16.27 -2.50 6.34
C ILE A 243 15.55 -1.58 7.31
N ASN A 244 15.71 -0.27 7.13
CA ASN A 244 15.08 0.77 7.93
C ASN A 244 13.94 1.50 7.20
N GLU A 245 13.79 1.26 5.91
CA GLU A 245 12.71 1.74 5.05
C GLU A 245 12.37 0.71 3.97
N SER A 246 11.17 0.80 3.43
CA SER A 246 10.74 -0.10 2.35
C SER A 246 11.53 0.17 1.07
N ILE A 247 12.02 -0.88 0.43
CA ILE A 247 12.89 -0.79 -0.75
C ILE A 247 12.44 -1.73 -1.88
N THR A 248 12.89 -1.40 -3.08
CA THR A 248 12.74 -2.26 -4.25
C THR A 248 14.11 -2.59 -4.83
N LEU A 249 14.37 -3.89 -5.01
CA LEU A 249 15.57 -4.45 -5.61
C LEU A 249 15.23 -5.02 -6.98
N TYR A 250 16.04 -4.70 -7.97
CA TYR A 250 15.89 -5.17 -9.34
C TYR A 250 16.94 -6.22 -9.69
N ALA A 251 16.53 -7.28 -10.39
CA ALA A 251 17.45 -8.27 -10.93
C ALA A 251 18.29 -7.66 -12.06
N VAL A 252 19.61 -7.68 -11.90
CA VAL A 252 20.57 -7.35 -12.95
C VAL A 252 20.96 -8.63 -13.66
N ARG A 253 20.86 -8.63 -14.99
CA ARG A 253 21.12 -9.81 -15.82
C ARG A 253 22.19 -9.53 -16.87
N THR A 254 22.80 -10.59 -17.39
CA THR A 254 23.70 -10.48 -18.55
C THR A 254 22.95 -9.94 -19.76
N PRO A 255 23.63 -9.24 -20.69
CA PRO A 255 23.01 -8.84 -21.93
C PRO A 255 22.48 -10.05 -22.73
N ALA A 256 21.41 -9.85 -23.49
CA ALA A 256 20.97 -10.85 -24.46
C ALA A 256 22.08 -11.08 -25.49
N SER A 257 22.36 -12.32 -25.85
CA SER A 257 23.49 -12.71 -26.73
C SER A 257 23.33 -12.37 -28.22
N SER A 258 22.60 -11.32 -28.54
CA SER A 258 22.54 -10.76 -29.92
C SER A 258 22.66 -9.23 -29.81
N GLY A 259 23.91 -8.75 -29.89
CA GLY A 259 24.32 -7.44 -30.43
C GLY A 259 23.49 -6.23 -29.99
N GLY A 260 23.34 -5.97 -28.69
CA GLY A 260 22.59 -4.80 -28.25
C GLY A 260 22.95 -4.36 -26.85
N TYR A 261 23.15 -3.12 -26.74
CA TYR A 261 23.53 -2.27 -25.61
C TYR A 261 23.10 -2.72 -24.21
N TYR A 262 24.02 -2.59 -23.25
CA TYR A 262 23.76 -2.66 -21.81
C TYR A 262 22.69 -1.65 -21.41
N TYR A 263 21.56 -2.09 -20.89
CA TYR A 263 20.62 -1.20 -20.20
C TYR A 263 21.09 -1.05 -18.74
N TYR A 264 21.86 0.00 -18.50
CA TYR A 264 22.01 0.53 -17.15
C TYR A 264 20.94 1.61 -16.99
N PRO A 265 20.19 1.67 -15.92
CA PRO A 265 19.44 2.88 -15.57
C PRO A 265 20.46 3.94 -15.14
N THR A 266 21.03 4.64 -16.13
CA THR A 266 21.97 5.74 -15.90
C THR A 266 21.19 6.96 -15.44
N THR A 267 21.65 7.55 -14.33
CA THR A 267 21.43 8.97 -14.05
C THR A 267 22.14 9.78 -15.14
N ASP A 268 21.36 10.61 -15.86
CA ASP A 268 21.88 11.55 -16.86
C ASP A 268 22.98 12.42 -16.27
N THR A 269 24.20 12.29 -16.80
CA THR A 269 25.18 13.38 -16.79
C THR A 269 25.86 13.44 -18.14
N LYS A 270 25.49 14.52 -18.89
CA LYS A 270 26.17 15.18 -19.99
C LYS A 270 26.47 14.41 -21.29
N ALA A 271 25.78 14.94 -22.29
CA ALA A 271 26.11 14.80 -23.71
C ALA A 271 27.50 15.40 -24.03
N ASP A 272 28.24 14.68 -24.85
CA ASP A 272 29.12 15.29 -25.84
C ASP A 272 29.02 14.53 -27.18
N ASP A 273 28.85 15.32 -28.19
CA ASP A 273 28.75 15.14 -29.61
C ASP A 273 29.24 13.83 -30.26
N ALA A 274 28.33 13.16 -31.01
CA ALA A 274 28.67 12.70 -32.40
C ALA A 274 27.42 12.19 -33.14
N LYS A 275 27.05 12.91 -34.18
CA LYS A 275 26.43 12.54 -35.47
C LYS A 275 25.57 11.29 -35.60
N GLY A 276 24.29 11.51 -35.85
CA GLY A 276 23.56 10.82 -36.93
C GLY A 276 22.72 9.62 -36.49
N SER A 277 21.45 9.83 -36.13
CA SER A 277 20.39 8.82 -36.29
C SER A 277 19.00 9.44 -36.35
N PRO A 278 18.05 8.78 -37.02
CA PRO A 278 16.78 9.40 -37.39
C PRO A 278 15.82 9.55 -36.20
N LYS A 279 15.11 10.67 -36.25
CA LYS A 279 14.06 11.07 -35.30
C LYS A 279 12.85 10.16 -35.42
N THR A 280 12.45 9.54 -34.30
CA THR A 280 11.06 9.22 -34.06
C THR A 280 10.68 9.89 -32.75
N ALA A 281 9.84 10.91 -32.86
CA ALA A 281 9.31 11.61 -31.69
C ALA A 281 8.13 10.80 -31.12
N ASP A 282 8.30 10.27 -29.92
CA ASP A 282 7.20 9.76 -29.10
C ASP A 282 6.92 10.80 -27.98
N PRO A 283 5.75 11.47 -27.97
CA PRO A 283 5.44 12.51 -26.98
C PRO A 283 5.13 11.97 -25.57
N GLY A 284 5.14 10.64 -25.36
CA GLY A 284 4.70 10.02 -24.09
C GLY A 284 5.71 10.02 -22.95
N VAL A 285 7.01 10.19 -23.24
CA VAL A 285 8.07 9.99 -22.22
C VAL A 285 8.41 11.26 -21.43
N ALA A 286 8.03 12.44 -21.94
CA ALA A 286 8.35 13.72 -21.29
C ALA A 286 7.51 14.03 -20.04
N LEU A 287 6.39 13.34 -19.82
CA LEU A 287 5.46 13.65 -18.71
C LEU A 287 5.86 12.97 -17.38
N TYR A 288 6.65 11.91 -17.41
CA TYR A 288 7.05 11.20 -16.19
C TYR A 288 8.32 11.74 -15.52
N ALA A 289 9.16 12.47 -16.24
CA ALA A 289 10.38 13.06 -15.70
C ALA A 289 10.16 14.34 -14.87
N ALA A 290 9.00 15.00 -15.01
CA ALA A 290 8.73 16.27 -14.33
C ALA A 290 8.15 16.10 -12.92
N LEU A 291 7.67 14.92 -12.54
CA LEU A 291 7.04 14.67 -11.23
C LEU A 291 8.00 14.11 -10.15
N SER A 292 9.22 13.76 -10.51
CA SER A 292 10.20 13.20 -9.56
C SER A 292 11.15 14.23 -8.94
N LEU A 293 11.09 15.50 -9.35
CA LEU A 293 12.04 16.55 -8.91
C LEU A 293 11.53 17.48 -7.79
N LEU A 294 10.34 17.24 -7.25
CA LEU A 294 9.73 18.10 -6.21
C LEU A 294 9.75 17.53 -4.78
N SER A 295 10.45 16.44 -4.50
CA SER A 295 10.48 15.83 -3.17
C SER A 295 11.80 15.98 -2.38
N LEU A 296 12.72 16.84 -2.84
CA LEU A 296 14.01 17.08 -2.13
C LEU A 296 14.16 18.55 -1.71
N THR A 297 13.28 19.03 -0.82
CA THR A 297 13.65 20.16 0.04
C THR A 297 13.32 19.82 1.47
N GLY A 298 14.39 19.57 2.23
CA GLY A 298 14.35 19.16 3.61
C GLY A 298 13.70 20.17 4.54
N LEU A 299 12.88 19.67 5.46
CA LEU A 299 12.51 20.39 6.67
C LEU A 299 13.38 19.84 7.83
N THR A 300 14.39 20.62 8.18
CA THR A 300 15.11 20.46 9.45
C THR A 300 14.22 20.99 10.57
N CYS A 301 13.72 20.10 11.41
CA CYS A 301 12.99 20.46 12.62
C CYS A 301 14.01 20.71 13.74
N THR A 302 14.28 21.97 14.05
CA THR A 302 15.00 22.37 15.27
C THR A 302 14.03 22.45 16.44
N ALA A 303 14.18 21.54 17.40
CA ALA A 303 13.48 21.60 18.67
C ALA A 303 14.02 22.78 19.51
N ARG A 304 13.19 23.77 19.80
CA ARG A 304 13.43 24.76 20.86
C ARG A 304 12.70 24.34 22.14
N LYS A 305 13.47 23.93 23.15
CA LYS A 305 13.03 23.93 24.55
C LYS A 305 12.72 25.37 24.97
N LYS A 306 11.55 25.59 25.55
CA LYS A 306 11.30 26.73 26.44
C LYS A 306 10.90 26.20 27.82
N PHE A 307 11.54 26.81 28.79
CA PHE A 307 11.36 26.68 30.24
C PHE A 307 9.91 26.89 30.67
#